data_105896ae24a93c3ccd6699a04f18e292
#
_entry.id   105896ae24a93c3ccd6699a04f18e292
#
_cell.length_a   1.000
_cell.length_b   1.000
_cell.length_c   1.000
_cell.angle_alpha   90.00
_cell.angle_beta   90.00
_cell.angle_gamma   90.00
#
_symmetry.space_group_name_H-M   'P 1'
#
loop_
_entity.id
_entity.type
_entity.pdbx_description
1 polymer ?
#
loop_
_entity_poly.entity_id
_entity_poly.type
_entity_poly.pdbx_seq_one_letter_code
_entity_poly.pdbx_strand_id
1 'polypeptide(L)'
;SFGEAFSKAQLAAGTPIPDEGALFLSVNDRDKPAAVEVARRFYEYGFQLFATRGTAAALHAAGLPAKTVFKVNEGRPNAVDLLKAGKLKLIIYTTTGGHSFSDEKTIRRNAVTYRIPCITTMSGAKAAAEAITSRRRDPIRVWSLQELHAKDHRAVTETA
;
A
#
# COMPACT_ATOMS: atom_id res chain seq x y z
N SER A 1 -6.33 -15.97 -6.02
CA SER A 1 -5.02 -15.68 -5.43
C SER A 1 -5.15 -14.86 -4.15
N PHE A 2 -4.09 -14.83 -3.33
CA PHE A 2 -4.06 -14.01 -2.11
C PHE A 2 -4.25 -12.51 -2.45
N GLY A 3 -3.59 -12.01 -3.48
CA GLY A 3 -3.73 -10.62 -3.93
C GLY A 3 -5.16 -10.27 -4.33
N GLU A 4 -5.86 -11.19 -4.99
CA GLU A 4 -7.28 -11.01 -5.33
C GLU A 4 -8.17 -10.94 -4.08
N ALA A 5 -7.97 -11.86 -3.14
CA ALA A 5 -8.73 -11.88 -1.88
C ALA A 5 -8.49 -10.61 -1.06
N PHE A 6 -7.23 -10.15 -0.97
CA PHE A 6 -6.87 -8.90 -0.31
C PHE A 6 -7.51 -7.68 -1.00
N SER A 7 -7.48 -7.64 -2.34
CA SER A 7 -8.12 -6.58 -3.12
C SER A 7 -9.64 -6.49 -2.86
N LYS A 8 -10.33 -7.65 -2.84
CA LYS A 8 -11.77 -7.74 -2.53
C LYS A 8 -12.08 -7.28 -1.10
N ALA A 9 -11.25 -7.68 -0.13
CA ALA A 9 -11.41 -7.28 1.26
C ALA A 9 -11.24 -5.76 1.44
N GLN A 10 -10.25 -5.15 0.80
CA GLN A 10 -10.03 -3.71 0.85
C GLN A 10 -11.16 -2.92 0.17
N LEU A 11 -11.68 -3.43 -0.95
CA LEU A 11 -12.83 -2.84 -1.62
C LEU A 11 -14.08 -2.88 -0.73
N ALA A 12 -14.35 -4.03 -0.10
CA ALA A 12 -15.47 -4.19 0.82
C ALA A 12 -15.35 -3.32 2.08
N ALA A 13 -14.11 -3.08 2.55
CA ALA A 13 -13.83 -2.18 3.67
C ALA A 13 -13.95 -0.68 3.32
N GLY A 14 -14.23 -0.34 2.06
CA GLY A 14 -14.34 1.06 1.61
C GLY A 14 -12.99 1.78 1.47
N THR A 15 -11.88 1.04 1.47
CA THR A 15 -10.51 1.56 1.29
C THR A 15 -9.78 0.81 0.17
N PRO A 16 -10.28 0.87 -1.08
CA PRO A 16 -9.68 0.14 -2.19
C PRO A 16 -8.22 0.56 -2.39
N ILE A 17 -7.36 -0.41 -2.66
CA ILE A 17 -5.97 -0.12 -3.05
C ILE A 17 -6.00 0.58 -4.41
N PRO A 18 -5.39 1.76 -4.58
CA PRO A 18 -5.38 2.48 -5.85
C PRO A 18 -4.54 1.76 -6.90
N ASP A 19 -4.84 1.99 -8.18
CA ASP A 19 -4.06 1.42 -9.30
C ASP A 19 -2.94 2.34 -9.79
N GLU A 20 -3.01 3.62 -9.41
CA GLU A 20 -2.03 4.66 -9.76
C GLU A 20 -2.03 5.79 -8.74
N GLY A 21 -1.10 6.72 -8.87
CA GLY A 21 -1.05 7.94 -8.09
C GLY A 21 0.24 8.09 -7.29
N ALA A 22 0.16 8.68 -6.11
CA ALA A 22 1.34 8.88 -5.26
C ALA A 22 1.26 8.01 -3.99
N LEU A 23 2.36 7.33 -3.72
CA LEU A 23 2.61 6.52 -2.54
C LEU A 23 3.53 7.26 -1.59
N PHE A 24 3.13 7.40 -0.33
CA PHE A 24 4.00 7.86 0.74
C PHE A 24 4.53 6.69 1.56
N LEU A 25 5.86 6.67 1.79
CA LEU A 25 6.55 5.66 2.60
C LEU A 25 7.29 6.32 3.76
N SER A 26 7.05 5.79 4.96
CA SER A 26 7.85 6.10 6.14
C SER A 26 7.98 4.85 6.98
N VAL A 27 9.11 4.19 6.92
CA VAL A 27 9.33 2.90 7.55
C VAL A 27 10.49 2.96 8.55
N ASN A 28 10.43 2.08 9.55
CA ASN A 28 11.53 1.91 10.48
C ASN A 28 12.77 1.30 9.78
N ASP A 29 13.93 1.36 10.44
CA ASP A 29 15.19 0.93 9.82
C ASP A 29 15.20 -0.56 9.47
N ARG A 30 14.59 -1.39 10.29
CA ARG A 30 14.50 -2.85 10.07
C ARG A 30 13.66 -3.18 8.83
N ASP A 31 12.66 -2.37 8.52
CA ASP A 31 11.73 -2.61 7.41
C ASP A 31 12.22 -2.04 6.08
N LYS A 32 13.31 -1.23 6.06
CA LYS A 32 13.82 -0.59 4.84
C LYS A 32 14.12 -1.55 3.70
N PRO A 33 14.77 -2.72 3.91
CA PRO A 33 15.01 -3.65 2.80
C PRO A 33 13.70 -4.12 2.14
N ALA A 34 12.71 -4.51 2.94
CA ALA A 34 11.41 -4.92 2.43
C ALA A 34 10.63 -3.75 1.79
N ALA A 35 10.79 -2.53 2.32
CA ALA A 35 10.18 -1.34 1.74
C ALA A 35 10.74 -1.00 0.36
N VAL A 36 12.04 -1.24 0.12
CA VAL A 36 12.67 -1.07 -1.20
C VAL A 36 12.04 -2.02 -2.23
N GLU A 37 11.85 -3.29 -1.88
CA GLU A 37 11.21 -4.27 -2.77
C GLU A 37 9.76 -3.87 -3.12
N VAL A 38 9.00 -3.47 -2.11
CA VAL A 38 7.61 -3.01 -2.29
C VAL A 38 7.56 -1.73 -3.11
N ALA A 39 8.40 -0.74 -2.79
CA ALA A 39 8.44 0.54 -3.51
C ALA A 39 8.81 0.35 -4.99
N ARG A 40 9.70 -0.60 -5.31
CA ARG A 40 10.06 -0.94 -6.69
C ARG A 40 8.83 -1.40 -7.48
N ARG A 41 8.04 -2.31 -6.93
CA ARG A 41 6.80 -2.77 -7.57
C ARG A 41 5.81 -1.62 -7.80
N PHE A 42 5.59 -0.77 -6.80
CA PHE A 42 4.71 0.39 -6.96
C PHE A 42 5.25 1.38 -8.01
N TYR A 43 6.56 1.60 -8.05
CA TYR A 43 7.19 2.43 -9.07
C TYR A 43 7.01 1.86 -10.49
N GLU A 44 7.19 0.56 -10.67
CA GLU A 44 6.92 -0.15 -11.93
C GLU A 44 5.44 -0.08 -12.34
N TYR A 45 4.53 0.07 -11.39
CA TYR A 45 3.11 0.31 -11.64
C TYR A 45 2.78 1.77 -11.99
N GLY A 46 3.77 2.67 -11.97
CA GLY A 46 3.60 4.08 -12.30
C GLY A 46 3.34 4.99 -11.11
N PHE A 47 3.48 4.51 -9.88
CA PHE A 47 3.33 5.36 -8.70
C PHE A 47 4.48 6.35 -8.54
N GLN A 48 4.16 7.58 -8.19
CA GLN A 48 5.15 8.55 -7.70
C GLN A 48 5.47 8.22 -6.23
N LEU A 49 6.76 8.15 -5.91
CA LEU A 49 7.20 7.83 -4.56
C LEU A 49 7.53 9.11 -3.77
N PHE A 50 6.95 9.21 -2.57
CA PHE A 50 7.28 10.19 -1.55
C PHE A 50 7.75 9.46 -0.31
N ALA A 51 8.79 9.93 0.35
CA ALA A 51 9.29 9.25 1.54
C ALA A 51 9.93 10.23 2.53
N THR A 52 9.92 9.87 3.83
CA THR A 52 10.73 10.58 4.82
C THR A 52 12.22 10.37 4.55
N ARG A 53 13.07 11.30 5.02
CA ARG A 53 14.52 11.36 4.72
C ARG A 53 15.21 10.00 4.80
N GLY A 54 15.07 9.29 5.92
CA GLY A 54 15.74 7.99 6.11
C GLY A 54 15.23 6.89 5.18
N THR A 55 13.93 6.88 4.87
CA THR A 55 13.33 5.96 3.90
C THR A 55 13.73 6.35 2.48
N ALA A 56 13.68 7.64 2.13
CA ALA A 56 14.11 8.13 0.82
C ALA A 56 15.57 7.80 0.52
N ALA A 57 16.47 7.93 1.50
CA ALA A 57 17.86 7.54 1.34
C ALA A 57 18.03 6.06 0.96
N ALA A 58 17.27 5.16 1.59
CA ALA A 58 17.29 3.73 1.24
C ALA A 58 16.74 3.48 -0.17
N LEU A 59 15.68 4.18 -0.57
CA LEU A 59 15.10 4.07 -1.91
C LEU A 59 16.09 4.58 -2.98
N HIS A 60 16.74 5.74 -2.74
CA HIS A 60 17.73 6.31 -3.65
C HIS A 60 18.95 5.39 -3.80
N ALA A 61 19.44 4.79 -2.71
CA ALA A 61 20.53 3.82 -2.75
C ALA A 61 20.19 2.59 -3.61
N ALA A 62 18.90 2.26 -3.73
CA ALA A 62 18.38 1.18 -4.59
C ALA A 62 18.01 1.64 -6.01
N GLY A 63 18.32 2.88 -6.39
CA GLY A 63 18.05 3.46 -7.70
C GLY A 63 16.58 3.85 -7.93
N LEU A 64 15.78 4.00 -6.87
CA LEU A 64 14.38 4.40 -6.97
C LEU A 64 14.23 5.92 -6.76
N PRO A 65 13.62 6.66 -7.71
CA PRO A 65 13.39 8.09 -7.55
C PRO A 65 12.27 8.32 -6.53
N ALA A 66 12.60 8.85 -5.36
CA ALA A 66 11.64 9.20 -4.34
C ALA A 66 11.79 10.68 -3.96
N LYS A 67 10.68 11.40 -3.88
CA LYS A 67 10.66 12.78 -3.38
C LYS A 67 10.72 12.75 -1.87
N THR A 68 11.75 13.39 -1.30
CA THR A 68 11.90 13.49 0.15
C THR A 68 10.93 14.51 0.72
N VAL A 69 10.24 14.13 1.80
CA VAL A 69 9.35 15.01 2.57
C VAL A 69 9.74 14.97 4.05
N PHE A 70 9.40 16.02 4.79
CA PHE A 70 9.64 16.06 6.23
C PHE A 70 8.71 15.12 6.99
N LYS A 71 9.15 14.69 8.18
CA LYS A 71 8.22 14.14 9.16
C LYS A 71 7.28 15.25 9.65
N VAL A 72 6.12 14.86 10.19
CA VAL A 72 5.08 15.83 10.59
C VAL A 72 5.61 16.90 11.56
N ASN A 73 6.49 16.50 12.49
CA ASN A 73 7.08 17.39 13.50
C ASN A 73 8.41 18.05 13.08
N GLU A 74 8.93 17.75 11.89
CA GLU A 74 10.24 18.28 11.44
C GLU A 74 10.10 19.47 10.48
N GLY A 75 8.96 19.64 9.81
CA GLY A 75 8.78 20.74 8.87
C GLY A 75 7.74 20.49 7.78
N ARG A 76 7.81 21.33 6.75
CA ARG A 76 6.89 21.29 5.59
C ARG A 76 7.69 21.35 4.27
N PRO A 77 7.19 20.72 3.18
CA PRO A 77 5.98 19.87 3.13
C PRO A 77 6.19 18.52 3.82
N ASN A 78 5.15 18.04 4.49
CA ASN A 78 5.12 16.72 5.11
C ASN A 78 3.95 15.88 4.57
N ALA A 79 3.79 14.65 5.05
CA ALA A 79 2.76 13.74 4.57
C ALA A 79 1.34 14.30 4.75
N VAL A 80 1.07 15.04 5.82
CA VAL A 80 -0.25 15.64 6.07
C VAL A 80 -0.56 16.74 5.07
N ASP A 81 0.44 17.56 4.71
CA ASP A 81 0.26 18.58 3.68
C ASP A 81 -0.07 17.95 2.32
N LEU A 82 0.61 16.84 1.96
CA LEU A 82 0.34 16.11 0.73
C LEU A 82 -1.05 15.43 0.73
N LEU A 83 -1.50 14.91 1.91
CA LEU A 83 -2.84 14.36 2.08
C LEU A 83 -3.91 15.43 1.86
N LYS A 84 -3.77 16.58 2.54
CA LYS A 84 -4.69 17.72 2.41
C LYS A 84 -4.75 18.26 0.98
N ALA A 85 -3.64 18.23 0.27
CA ALA A 85 -3.57 18.63 -1.13
C ALA A 85 -4.10 17.55 -2.11
N GLY A 86 -4.61 16.41 -1.63
CA GLY A 86 -5.14 15.33 -2.46
C GLY A 86 -4.09 14.60 -3.31
N LYS A 87 -2.81 14.83 -3.03
CA LYS A 87 -1.70 14.26 -3.82
C LYS A 87 -1.45 12.78 -3.51
N LEU A 88 -1.65 12.35 -2.26
CA LEU A 88 -1.42 10.97 -1.86
C LEU A 88 -2.64 10.09 -2.12
N LYS A 89 -2.39 8.90 -2.62
CA LYS A 89 -3.41 7.86 -2.87
C LYS A 89 -3.21 6.61 -2.00
N LEU A 90 -2.02 6.43 -1.46
CA LEU A 90 -1.67 5.29 -0.60
C LEU A 90 -0.60 5.71 0.40
N ILE A 91 -0.67 5.19 1.61
CA ILE A 91 0.32 5.40 2.67
C ILE A 91 0.81 4.05 3.17
N ILE A 92 2.14 3.89 3.25
CA ILE A 92 2.81 2.80 3.94
C ILE A 92 3.63 3.41 5.07
N TYR A 93 3.23 3.13 6.31
CA TYR A 93 3.84 3.70 7.49
C TYR A 93 4.06 2.62 8.55
N THR A 94 5.32 2.22 8.78
CA THR A 94 5.65 1.28 9.86
C THR A 94 6.31 2.00 11.03
N THR A 95 5.88 1.69 12.25
CA THR A 95 6.30 2.38 13.45
C THR A 95 7.54 1.76 14.08
N THR A 96 8.33 2.60 14.76
CA THR A 96 9.46 2.13 15.58
C THR A 96 9.15 2.08 17.07
N GLY A 97 7.92 2.48 17.47
CA GLY A 97 7.62 2.77 18.90
C GLY A 97 8.28 4.09 19.37
N GLY A 98 7.92 4.60 20.54
CA GLY A 98 8.52 5.79 21.12
C GLY A 98 8.08 7.11 20.47
N HIS A 99 9.01 8.01 20.19
CA HIS A 99 8.76 9.39 19.73
C HIS A 99 8.00 9.53 18.39
N SER A 100 7.89 8.45 17.61
CA SER A 100 7.16 8.43 16.34
C SER A 100 5.63 8.31 16.50
N PHE A 101 5.15 8.07 17.72
CA PHE A 101 3.73 7.79 17.97
C PHE A 101 2.80 8.98 17.66
N SER A 102 3.24 10.21 17.89
CA SER A 102 2.43 11.41 17.61
C SER A 102 2.26 11.63 16.09
N ASP A 103 3.31 11.41 15.32
CA ASP A 103 3.29 11.52 13.86
C ASP A 103 2.38 10.45 13.25
N GLU A 104 2.49 9.21 13.76
CA GLU A 104 1.64 8.10 13.34
C GLU A 104 0.16 8.41 13.57
N LYS A 105 -0.21 8.84 14.78
CA LYS A 105 -1.58 9.18 15.11
C LYS A 105 -2.13 10.27 14.18
N THR A 106 -1.31 11.28 13.90
CA THR A 106 -1.69 12.38 13.01
C THR A 106 -1.87 11.91 11.56
N ILE A 107 -0.94 11.11 11.04
CA ILE A 107 -1.03 10.56 9.69
C ILE A 107 -2.25 9.65 9.56
N ARG A 108 -2.48 8.71 10.48
CA ARG A 108 -3.63 7.81 10.47
C ARG A 108 -4.95 8.55 10.51
N ARG A 109 -5.09 9.54 11.42
CA ARG A 109 -6.31 10.34 11.53
C ARG A 109 -6.63 11.05 10.22
N ASN A 110 -5.64 11.68 9.60
CA ASN A 110 -5.83 12.34 8.32
C ASN A 110 -6.12 11.33 7.20
N ALA A 111 -5.45 10.18 7.16
CA ALA A 111 -5.71 9.13 6.18
C ALA A 111 -7.19 8.67 6.24
N VAL A 112 -7.73 8.44 7.42
CA VAL A 112 -9.15 8.10 7.62
C VAL A 112 -10.06 9.23 7.14
N THR A 113 -9.76 10.48 7.53
CA THR A 113 -10.55 11.65 7.14
C THR A 113 -10.64 11.80 5.61
N TYR A 114 -9.54 11.58 4.92
CA TYR A 114 -9.45 11.69 3.45
C TYR A 114 -9.71 10.37 2.71
N ARG A 115 -10.07 9.29 3.43
CA ARG A 115 -10.32 7.95 2.87
C ARG A 115 -9.14 7.40 2.06
N ILE A 116 -7.92 7.67 2.52
CA ILE A 116 -6.70 7.15 1.90
C ILE A 116 -6.28 5.86 2.61
N PRO A 117 -6.07 4.74 1.89
CA PRO A 117 -5.58 3.52 2.50
C PRO A 117 -4.24 3.76 3.22
N CYS A 118 -4.17 3.33 4.48
CA CYS A 118 -2.98 3.45 5.31
C CYS A 118 -2.56 2.08 5.81
N ILE A 119 -1.46 1.56 5.30
CA ILE A 119 -0.93 0.24 5.60
C ILE A 119 0.22 0.38 6.59
N THR A 120 0.16 -0.38 7.67
CA THR A 120 1.08 -0.21 8.82
C THR A 120 2.05 -1.38 9.02
N THR A 121 2.02 -2.35 8.11
CA THR A 121 2.93 -3.51 8.15
C THR A 121 3.50 -3.79 6.76
N MET A 122 4.71 -4.32 6.71
CA MET A 122 5.33 -4.70 5.43
C MET A 122 4.61 -5.90 4.78
N SER A 123 4.01 -6.80 5.56
CA SER A 123 3.18 -7.88 5.03
C SER A 123 1.95 -7.33 4.30
N GLY A 124 1.26 -6.35 4.89
CA GLY A 124 0.15 -5.65 4.25
C GLY A 124 0.59 -4.88 3.00
N ALA A 125 1.77 -4.26 3.03
CA ALA A 125 2.32 -3.54 1.87
C ALA A 125 2.65 -4.49 0.70
N LYS A 126 3.20 -5.67 0.97
CA LYS A 126 3.40 -6.73 -0.03
C LYS A 126 2.06 -7.22 -0.60
N ALA A 127 1.07 -7.45 0.27
CA ALA A 127 -0.28 -7.85 -0.14
C ALA A 127 -0.94 -6.80 -1.03
N ALA A 128 -0.76 -5.51 -0.75
CA ALA A 128 -1.27 -4.43 -1.59
C ALA A 128 -0.62 -4.41 -2.98
N ALA A 129 0.69 -4.61 -3.07
CA ALA A 129 1.38 -4.75 -4.35
C ALA A 129 0.89 -5.97 -5.14
N GLU A 130 0.66 -7.10 -4.47
CA GLU A 130 0.09 -8.31 -5.09
C GLU A 130 -1.35 -8.10 -5.56
N ALA A 131 -2.14 -7.31 -4.81
CA ALA A 131 -3.51 -6.96 -5.20
C ALA A 131 -3.54 -6.21 -6.54
N ILE A 132 -2.63 -5.25 -6.75
CA ILE A 132 -2.51 -4.53 -8.02
C ILE A 132 -2.09 -5.49 -9.14
N THR A 133 -1.09 -6.35 -8.90
CA THR A 133 -0.66 -7.37 -9.87
C THR A 133 -1.82 -8.25 -10.30
N SER A 134 -2.61 -8.71 -9.32
CA SER A 134 -3.77 -9.59 -9.56
C SER A 134 -4.83 -8.89 -10.41
N ARG A 135 -5.17 -7.64 -10.08
CA ARG A 135 -6.18 -6.86 -10.82
C ARG A 135 -5.74 -6.52 -12.24
N ARG A 136 -4.45 -6.28 -12.47
CA ARG A 136 -3.90 -6.01 -13.81
C ARG A 136 -3.90 -7.25 -14.69
N ARG A 137 -3.85 -8.45 -14.08
CA ARG A 137 -3.95 -9.72 -14.79
C ARG A 137 -5.40 -10.09 -15.09
N ASP A 138 -6.24 -10.03 -14.07
CA ASP A 138 -7.64 -10.43 -14.13
C ASP A 138 -8.53 -9.42 -13.38
N PRO A 139 -9.64 -8.97 -13.98
CA PRO A 139 -10.58 -8.10 -13.28
C PRO A 139 -11.17 -8.82 -12.07
N ILE A 140 -11.53 -8.03 -11.04
CA ILE A 140 -12.19 -8.57 -9.86
C ILE A 140 -13.51 -9.23 -10.29
N ARG A 141 -13.65 -10.53 -10.01
CA ARG A 141 -14.89 -11.30 -10.23
C ARG A 141 -15.53 -11.63 -8.89
N VAL A 142 -16.82 -11.40 -8.79
CA VAL A 142 -17.64 -11.84 -7.66
C VAL A 142 -18.34 -13.11 -8.08
N TRP A 143 -18.22 -14.16 -7.26
CA TRP A 143 -18.87 -15.45 -7.49
C TRP A 143 -19.89 -15.68 -6.40
N SER A 144 -21.08 -16.17 -6.74
CA SER A 144 -22.00 -16.72 -5.76
C SER A 144 -21.46 -18.04 -5.19
N LEU A 145 -21.93 -18.43 -4.00
CA LEU A 145 -21.56 -19.73 -3.44
C LEU A 145 -21.96 -20.90 -4.37
N GLN A 146 -23.08 -20.78 -5.05
CA GLN A 146 -23.56 -21.75 -6.01
C GLN A 146 -22.62 -21.91 -7.21
N GLU A 147 -22.11 -20.80 -7.75
CA GLU A 147 -21.12 -20.83 -8.84
C GLU A 147 -19.80 -21.43 -8.41
N LEU A 148 -19.33 -21.16 -7.17
CA LEU A 148 -18.13 -21.78 -6.63
C LEU A 148 -18.30 -23.29 -6.50
N HIS A 149 -19.38 -23.76 -5.89
CA HIS A 149 -19.67 -25.19 -5.75
C HIS A 149 -19.81 -25.90 -7.10
N ALA A 150 -20.46 -25.28 -8.10
CA ALA A 150 -20.56 -25.85 -9.44
C ALA A 150 -19.21 -26.01 -10.14
N LYS A 151 -18.21 -25.13 -9.85
CA LYS A 151 -16.85 -25.27 -10.38
C LYS A 151 -16.08 -26.41 -9.72
N ASP A 152 -16.20 -26.57 -8.40
CA ASP A 152 -15.53 -27.65 -7.67
C ASP A 152 -16.03 -29.04 -8.13
N HIS A 153 -17.33 -29.17 -8.40
CA HIS A 153 -17.90 -30.42 -8.95
C HIS A 153 -17.38 -30.74 -10.35
N ARG A 154 -17.13 -29.74 -11.22
CA ARG A 154 -16.54 -29.98 -12.55
C ARG A 154 -15.09 -30.41 -12.50
N ALA A 155 -14.30 -29.85 -11.59
CA ALA A 155 -12.89 -30.22 -11.41
C ALA A 155 -12.73 -31.68 -10.94
N VAL A 156 -13.67 -32.20 -10.13
CA VAL A 156 -13.65 -33.59 -9.65
C VAL A 156 -14.08 -34.58 -10.71
N THR A 157 -14.96 -34.19 -11.65
CA THR A 157 -15.44 -35.08 -12.74
C THR A 157 -14.48 -35.15 -13.94
N GLU A 158 -13.57 -34.20 -14.12
CA GLU A 158 -12.55 -34.24 -15.20
C GLU A 158 -11.28 -35.03 -14.79
N THR A 159 -11.14 -35.43 -13.55
CA THR A 159 -10.00 -36.23 -13.03
C THR A 159 -10.35 -37.68 -12.74
N ALA A 160 -11.55 -38.14 -13.06
CA ALA A 160 -12.01 -39.53 -12.96
C ALA A 160 -12.19 -40.14 -14.36
#